data_d5ed0f3149fd5135d8dd70a66b58143a
#
_entry.id   d5ed0f3149fd5135d8dd70a66b58143a
#
_cell.length_a   1.000
_cell.length_b   1.000
_cell.length_c   1.000
_cell.angle_alpha   90.00
_cell.angle_beta   90.00
_cell.angle_gamma   90.00
#
_symmetry.space_group_name_H-M   'P 1'
#
loop_
_entity.id
_entity.type
_entity.pdbx_description
1 polymer ?
#
loop_
_entity_poly.entity_id
_entity_poly.type
_entity_poly.pdbx_seq_one_letter_code
_entity_poly.pdbx_strand_id
1 'polypeptide(L)'
;MSYIPRLKKKYREEVVPALMEQFQYSSIMEVPRLVKICLNQGVGDATQDKKLVDNALEEVAIIAGQRAVPTKARKSVSNFKLREGMTIGVRVTLRDHRMYEFLDRLIAVALPRVRDFRGVNDKSFDGRGNYSMGVTEQIIFPEIDLDKVNKITGMDVTFVTTAKTDAEALALLKMMGMPFRNQRN
;
A
#
# COMPACT_ATOMS: atom_id res chain seq x y z
N MET A 1 -22.11 -6.15 18.33
CA MET A 1 -21.95 -5.20 17.20
C MET A 1 -20.73 -5.61 16.41
N SER A 2 -20.84 -5.80 15.11
CA SER A 2 -19.65 -6.09 14.27
C SER A 2 -18.80 -4.82 14.14
N TYR A 3 -17.52 -4.92 14.43
CA TYR A 3 -16.56 -3.83 14.26
C TYR A 3 -16.50 -3.34 12.80
N ILE A 4 -16.63 -2.04 12.58
CA ILE A 4 -16.50 -1.41 11.26
C ILE A 4 -15.34 -0.41 11.31
N PRO A 5 -14.32 -0.56 10.43
CA PRO A 5 -13.19 0.36 10.34
C PRO A 5 -13.63 1.80 10.11
N ARG A 6 -12.95 2.75 10.75
CA ARG A 6 -13.25 4.20 10.66
C ARG A 6 -13.31 4.69 9.21
N LEU A 7 -12.31 4.35 8.40
CA LEU A 7 -12.28 4.76 7.00
C LEU A 7 -13.34 4.08 6.13
N LYS A 8 -13.80 2.87 6.49
CA LYS A 8 -14.92 2.22 5.79
C LYS A 8 -16.24 2.95 6.06
N LYS A 9 -16.41 3.45 7.29
CA LYS A 9 -17.55 4.30 7.66
C LYS A 9 -17.48 5.63 6.92
N LYS A 10 -16.33 6.33 6.97
CA LYS A 10 -16.09 7.58 6.25
C LYS A 10 -16.35 7.45 4.75
N TYR A 11 -15.89 6.37 4.13
CA TYR A 11 -16.16 6.11 2.71
C TYR A 11 -17.66 6.11 2.40
N ARG A 12 -18.48 5.42 3.21
CA ARG A 12 -19.91 5.30 2.98
C ARG A 12 -20.69 6.60 3.25
N GLU A 13 -20.34 7.31 4.31
CA GLU A 13 -21.09 8.47 4.80
C GLU A 13 -20.68 9.79 4.13
N GLU A 14 -19.39 9.95 3.80
CA GLU A 14 -18.84 11.22 3.29
C GLU A 14 -18.35 11.11 1.83
N VAL A 15 -17.52 10.07 1.53
CA VAL A 15 -16.82 9.99 0.24
C VAL A 15 -17.78 9.64 -0.89
N VAL A 16 -18.69 8.70 -0.71
CA VAL A 16 -19.63 8.29 -1.75
C VAL A 16 -20.54 9.44 -2.19
N PRO A 17 -21.23 10.19 -1.29
CA PRO A 17 -22.02 11.33 -1.71
C PRO A 17 -21.21 12.41 -2.44
N ALA A 18 -20.03 12.74 -1.91
CA ALA A 18 -19.16 13.76 -2.51
C ALA A 18 -18.67 13.39 -3.91
N LEU A 19 -18.30 12.12 -4.15
CA LEU A 19 -17.91 11.65 -5.48
C LEU A 19 -19.08 11.60 -6.44
N MET A 20 -20.29 11.25 -5.97
CA MET A 20 -21.50 11.30 -6.79
C MET A 20 -21.80 12.71 -7.28
N GLU A 21 -21.65 13.71 -6.43
CA GLU A 21 -21.85 15.11 -6.75
C GLU A 21 -20.74 15.62 -7.73
N GLN A 22 -19.48 15.30 -7.45
CA GLN A 22 -18.33 15.78 -8.23
C GLN A 22 -18.31 15.21 -9.66
N PHE A 23 -18.61 13.91 -9.83
CA PHE A 23 -18.53 13.22 -11.13
C PHE A 23 -19.89 12.94 -11.76
N GLN A 24 -21.00 13.30 -11.07
CA GLN A 24 -22.37 13.15 -11.54
C GLN A 24 -22.72 11.72 -11.97
N TYR A 25 -22.32 10.75 -11.15
CA TYR A 25 -22.67 9.35 -11.42
C TYR A 25 -24.16 9.11 -11.35
N SER A 26 -24.67 8.27 -12.25
CA SER A 26 -26.09 7.92 -12.30
C SER A 26 -26.50 6.91 -11.23
N SER A 27 -25.55 6.13 -10.73
CA SER A 27 -25.76 5.09 -9.72
C SER A 27 -24.65 5.06 -8.68
N ILE A 28 -25.01 4.76 -7.43
CA ILE A 28 -24.06 4.52 -6.34
C ILE A 28 -23.08 3.39 -6.68
N MET A 29 -23.48 2.43 -7.52
CA MET A 29 -22.64 1.31 -7.93
C MET A 29 -21.51 1.70 -8.87
N GLU A 30 -21.57 2.88 -9.51
CA GLU A 30 -20.53 3.42 -10.36
C GLU A 30 -19.43 4.13 -9.57
N VAL A 31 -19.71 4.53 -8.33
CA VAL A 31 -18.75 5.24 -7.49
C VAL A 31 -17.50 4.40 -7.27
N PRO A 32 -16.31 4.95 -7.52
CA PRO A 32 -15.06 4.23 -7.35
C PRO A 32 -14.84 3.84 -5.89
N ARG A 33 -14.34 2.62 -5.69
CA ARG A 33 -14.01 2.07 -4.37
C ARG A 33 -12.65 1.38 -4.37
N LEU A 34 -12.05 1.30 -3.20
CA LEU A 34 -10.87 0.47 -3.01
C LEU A 34 -11.26 -1.02 -3.06
N VAL A 35 -10.53 -1.78 -3.86
CA VAL A 35 -10.71 -3.23 -4.03
C VAL A 35 -9.73 -4.00 -3.14
N LYS A 36 -8.46 -3.60 -3.19
CA LYS A 36 -7.36 -4.20 -2.43
C LYS A 36 -6.18 -3.24 -2.31
N ILE A 37 -5.36 -3.47 -1.29
CA ILE A 37 -4.02 -2.89 -1.17
C ILE A 37 -3.01 -4.02 -1.25
N CYS A 38 -2.03 -3.89 -2.13
CA CYS A 38 -0.94 -4.84 -2.27
C CYS A 38 0.33 -4.24 -1.68
N LEU A 39 0.95 -4.94 -0.74
CA LEU A 39 2.27 -4.63 -0.22
C LEU A 39 3.27 -5.57 -0.90
N ASN A 40 4.38 -5.04 -1.37
CA ASN A 40 5.46 -5.80 -1.94
C ASN A 40 6.80 -5.29 -1.41
N GLN A 41 7.64 -6.21 -0.97
CA GLN A 41 9.00 -5.91 -0.54
C GLN A 41 9.98 -6.79 -1.31
N GLY A 42 10.86 -6.13 -2.08
CA GLY A 42 11.94 -6.81 -2.79
C GLY A 42 13.13 -7.04 -1.86
N VAL A 43 13.62 -8.27 -1.80
CA VAL A 43 14.80 -8.65 -1.01
C VAL A 43 15.86 -9.19 -1.97
N GLY A 44 16.55 -8.29 -2.68
CA GLY A 44 17.58 -8.66 -3.68
C GLY A 44 18.76 -9.43 -3.07
N ASP A 45 19.15 -9.06 -1.85
CA ASP A 45 20.26 -9.69 -1.12
C ASP A 45 19.95 -11.12 -0.64
N ALA A 46 18.70 -11.56 -0.79
CA ALA A 46 18.29 -12.95 -0.50
C ALA A 46 19.05 -13.99 -1.35
N THR A 47 19.67 -13.58 -2.44
CA THR A 47 20.58 -14.43 -3.24
C THR A 47 21.83 -14.82 -2.46
N GLN A 48 22.23 -14.04 -1.48
CA GLN A 48 23.41 -14.26 -0.63
C GLN A 48 23.02 -14.80 0.75
N ASP A 49 21.96 -14.21 1.36
CA ASP A 49 21.46 -14.61 2.68
C ASP A 49 19.93 -14.82 2.67
N LYS A 50 19.52 -16.09 2.81
CA LYS A 50 18.11 -16.46 2.86
C LYS A 50 17.38 -15.96 4.10
N LYS A 51 18.09 -15.74 5.22
CA LYS A 51 17.49 -15.25 6.48
C LYS A 51 16.85 -13.87 6.30
N LEU A 52 17.35 -13.06 5.36
CA LEU A 52 16.76 -11.75 5.06
C LEU A 52 15.31 -11.85 4.57
N VAL A 53 14.96 -12.94 3.90
CA VAL A 53 13.56 -13.17 3.47
C VAL A 53 12.68 -13.53 4.66
N ASP A 54 13.18 -14.33 5.60
CA ASP A 54 12.41 -14.72 6.78
C ASP A 54 12.13 -13.49 7.65
N ASN A 55 13.12 -12.63 7.86
CA ASN A 55 12.93 -11.34 8.54
C ASN A 55 11.90 -10.44 7.81
N ALA A 56 12.02 -10.32 6.48
CA ALA A 56 11.06 -9.55 5.70
C ALA A 56 9.63 -10.13 5.77
N LEU A 57 9.48 -11.45 5.82
CA LEU A 57 8.18 -12.11 6.01
C LEU A 57 7.55 -11.72 7.35
N GLU A 58 8.34 -11.71 8.42
CA GLU A 58 7.87 -11.33 9.76
C GLU A 58 7.51 -9.84 9.82
N GLU A 59 8.39 -8.96 9.34
CA GLU A 59 8.16 -7.51 9.32
C GLU A 59 6.89 -7.14 8.53
N VAL A 60 6.76 -7.64 7.30
CA VAL A 60 5.59 -7.37 6.46
C VAL A 60 4.32 -7.97 7.07
N ALA A 61 4.41 -9.14 7.72
CA ALA A 61 3.26 -9.74 8.40
C ALA A 61 2.79 -8.89 9.59
N ILE A 62 3.70 -8.33 10.37
CA ILE A 62 3.41 -7.43 11.49
C ILE A 62 2.74 -6.14 10.98
N ILE A 63 3.32 -5.49 9.96
CA ILE A 63 2.78 -4.27 9.34
C ILE A 63 1.38 -4.51 8.78
N ALA A 64 1.19 -5.61 8.06
CA ALA A 64 -0.06 -5.93 7.38
C ALA A 64 -1.15 -6.47 8.32
N GLY A 65 -0.78 -7.00 9.48
CA GLY A 65 -1.68 -7.78 10.35
C GLY A 65 -2.19 -9.06 9.68
N GLN A 66 -1.44 -9.57 8.68
CA GLN A 66 -1.79 -10.75 7.91
C GLN A 66 -0.50 -11.45 7.45
N ARG A 67 -0.52 -12.80 7.42
CA ARG A 67 0.61 -13.58 6.97
C ARG A 67 1.05 -13.19 5.56
N ALA A 68 2.34 -12.90 5.42
CA ALA A 68 2.96 -12.58 4.15
C ALA A 68 3.31 -13.87 3.36
N VAL A 69 3.43 -13.74 2.04
CA VAL A 69 3.75 -14.84 1.12
C VAL A 69 5.07 -14.55 0.43
N PRO A 70 6.04 -15.49 0.45
CA PRO A 70 7.29 -15.32 -0.26
C PRO A 70 7.06 -15.37 -1.78
N THR A 71 7.78 -14.51 -2.52
CA THR A 71 7.75 -14.48 -3.98
C THR A 71 9.02 -15.09 -4.55
N LYS A 72 8.85 -15.97 -5.54
CA LYS A 72 9.95 -16.72 -6.16
C LYS A 72 10.33 -16.14 -7.51
N ALA A 73 11.60 -16.22 -7.86
CA ALA A 73 12.11 -15.87 -9.17
C ALA A 73 11.51 -16.78 -10.26
N ARG A 74 11.08 -16.18 -11.35
CA ARG A 74 10.48 -16.89 -12.52
C ARG A 74 11.51 -17.32 -13.55
N LYS A 75 12.68 -16.66 -13.57
CA LYS A 75 13.76 -16.93 -14.52
C LYS A 75 15.11 -16.86 -13.81
N SER A 76 16.07 -17.65 -14.29
CA SER A 76 17.45 -17.58 -13.85
C SER A 76 18.16 -16.42 -14.54
N VAL A 77 18.93 -15.61 -13.80
CA VAL A 77 19.73 -14.49 -14.31
C VAL A 77 21.12 -14.56 -13.69
N SER A 78 22.11 -14.91 -14.50
CA SER A 78 23.50 -15.13 -14.03
C SER A 78 24.16 -13.88 -13.44
N ASN A 79 23.91 -12.71 -14.03
CA ASN A 79 24.46 -11.44 -13.52
C ASN A 79 24.05 -11.11 -12.09
N PHE A 80 22.85 -11.55 -11.69
CA PHE A 80 22.34 -11.37 -10.32
C PHE A 80 22.55 -12.60 -9.44
N LYS A 81 23.28 -13.61 -9.91
CA LYS A 81 23.45 -14.91 -9.22
C LYS A 81 22.10 -15.53 -8.82
N LEU A 82 21.06 -15.29 -9.62
CA LEU A 82 19.69 -15.67 -9.37
C LEU A 82 19.35 -16.94 -10.14
N ARG A 83 18.77 -17.92 -9.44
CA ARG A 83 18.20 -19.14 -10.04
C ARG A 83 16.69 -19.12 -9.95
N GLU A 84 16.04 -19.72 -10.93
CA GLU A 84 14.60 -19.94 -10.90
C GLU A 84 14.19 -20.68 -9.62
N GLY A 85 13.06 -20.26 -9.04
CA GLY A 85 12.55 -20.83 -7.78
C GLY A 85 13.17 -20.23 -6.51
N MET A 86 14.25 -19.44 -6.57
CA MET A 86 14.78 -18.75 -5.41
C MET A 86 13.81 -17.69 -4.91
N THR A 87 13.62 -17.60 -3.59
CA THR A 87 12.80 -16.57 -2.97
C THR A 87 13.56 -15.24 -2.94
N ILE A 88 12.96 -14.20 -3.50
CA ILE A 88 13.60 -12.87 -3.69
C ILE A 88 12.73 -11.71 -3.22
N GLY A 89 11.61 -11.98 -2.62
CA GLY A 89 10.72 -10.94 -2.10
C GLY A 89 9.56 -11.51 -1.32
N VAL A 90 8.77 -10.59 -0.82
CA VAL A 90 7.62 -10.87 0.04
C VAL A 90 6.45 -10.01 -0.42
N ARG A 91 5.24 -10.57 -0.40
CA ARG A 91 4.03 -9.80 -0.71
C ARG A 91 2.87 -10.14 0.20
N VAL A 92 1.97 -9.16 0.36
CA VAL A 92 0.68 -9.31 1.02
C VAL A 92 -0.40 -8.60 0.20
N THR A 93 -1.59 -9.16 0.20
CA THR A 93 -2.78 -8.52 -0.39
C THR A 93 -3.84 -8.35 0.69
N LEU A 94 -4.17 -7.10 0.98
CA LEU A 94 -5.16 -6.72 1.98
C LEU A 94 -6.49 -6.40 1.30
N ARG A 95 -7.59 -6.86 1.89
CA ARG A 95 -8.96 -6.60 1.44
C ARG A 95 -9.87 -6.27 2.62
N ASP A 96 -10.98 -5.59 2.31
CA ASP A 96 -12.05 -5.23 3.24
C ASP A 96 -11.55 -4.61 4.55
N HIS A 97 -11.86 -5.15 5.70
CA HIS A 97 -11.54 -4.55 7.00
C HIS A 97 -10.05 -4.29 7.18
N ARG A 98 -9.20 -5.28 6.88
CA ARG A 98 -7.73 -5.15 6.99
C ARG A 98 -7.15 -4.10 6.05
N MET A 99 -7.74 -3.95 4.88
CA MET A 99 -7.35 -2.92 3.91
C MET A 99 -7.61 -1.51 4.46
N TYR A 100 -8.79 -1.26 5.01
CA TYR A 100 -9.13 0.04 5.58
C TYR A 100 -8.34 0.35 6.85
N GLU A 101 -8.08 -0.66 7.69
CA GLU A 101 -7.24 -0.52 8.88
C GLU A 101 -5.79 -0.16 8.51
N PHE A 102 -5.22 -0.85 7.53
CA PHE A 102 -3.89 -0.55 7.03
C PHE A 102 -3.83 0.87 6.44
N LEU A 103 -4.81 1.25 5.62
CA LEU A 103 -4.88 2.58 5.03
C LEU A 103 -4.94 3.67 6.11
N ASP A 104 -5.74 3.46 7.15
CA ASP A 104 -5.86 4.42 8.26
C ASP A 104 -4.53 4.59 9.00
N ARG A 105 -3.85 3.50 9.35
CA ARG A 105 -2.53 3.55 9.99
C ARG A 105 -1.47 4.18 9.08
N LEU A 106 -1.49 3.86 7.80
CA LEU A 106 -0.58 4.45 6.83
C LEU A 106 -0.72 5.97 6.79
N ILE A 107 -1.95 6.48 6.66
CA ILE A 107 -2.22 7.92 6.54
C ILE A 107 -2.00 8.66 7.86
N ALA A 108 -2.53 8.12 8.96
CA ALA A 108 -2.56 8.83 10.24
C ALA A 108 -1.24 8.72 11.02
N VAL A 109 -0.49 7.63 10.86
CA VAL A 109 0.68 7.34 11.70
C VAL A 109 1.96 7.19 10.89
N ALA A 110 1.96 6.36 9.85
CA ALA A 110 3.19 6.02 9.15
C ALA A 110 3.72 7.18 8.28
N LEU A 111 2.88 7.77 7.42
CA LEU A 111 3.30 8.85 6.53
C LEU A 111 3.84 10.09 7.26
N PRO A 112 3.23 10.58 8.37
CA PRO A 112 3.78 11.70 9.13
C PRO A 112 5.16 11.42 9.75
N ARG A 113 5.54 10.17 9.93
CA ARG A 113 6.85 9.75 10.48
C ARG A 113 7.95 9.66 9.41
N VAL A 114 7.59 9.78 8.13
CA VAL A 114 8.58 9.84 7.04
C VAL A 114 9.40 11.11 7.19
N ARG A 115 10.73 10.96 7.15
CA ARG A 115 11.65 12.10 7.22
C ARG A 115 11.43 13.03 6.04
N ASP A 116 11.35 14.34 6.32
CA ASP A 116 11.12 15.41 5.33
C ASP A 116 9.88 15.17 4.45
N PHE A 117 8.80 14.63 5.04
CA PHE A 117 7.58 14.34 4.32
C PHE A 117 6.94 15.63 3.74
N ARG A 118 6.77 15.66 2.42
CA ARG A 118 6.16 16.78 1.68
C ARG A 118 4.90 16.37 0.92
N GLY A 119 4.29 15.26 1.29
CA GLY A 119 3.18 14.66 0.58
C GLY A 119 3.60 13.58 -0.43
N VAL A 120 2.66 12.71 -0.77
CA VAL A 120 2.87 11.65 -1.77
C VAL A 120 2.71 12.19 -3.19
N ASN A 121 3.37 11.56 -4.16
CA ASN A 121 3.33 11.97 -5.56
C ASN A 121 1.93 11.71 -6.16
N ASP A 122 1.34 12.71 -6.81
CA ASP A 122 0.04 12.65 -7.47
C ASP A 122 0.08 12.07 -8.90
N LYS A 123 1.28 11.83 -9.46
CA LYS A 123 1.49 11.35 -10.82
C LYS A 123 1.76 9.85 -10.92
N SER A 124 1.71 9.11 -9.82
CA SER A 124 2.03 7.67 -9.77
C SER A 124 0.81 6.77 -10.00
N PHE A 125 -0.08 7.20 -10.88
CA PHE A 125 -1.20 6.40 -11.37
C PHE A 125 -0.82 5.63 -12.64
N ASP A 126 -1.52 4.51 -12.90
CA ASP A 126 -1.24 3.62 -14.04
C ASP A 126 -2.08 3.88 -15.30
N GLY A 127 -2.86 4.96 -15.34
CA GLY A 127 -3.81 5.27 -16.42
C GLY A 127 -5.15 4.53 -16.32
N ARG A 128 -5.31 3.67 -15.32
CA ARG A 128 -6.52 2.86 -15.09
C ARG A 128 -7.08 2.99 -13.68
N GLY A 129 -6.71 4.07 -13.00
CA GLY A 129 -7.20 4.36 -11.66
C GLY A 129 -6.53 3.57 -10.53
N ASN A 130 -5.41 2.90 -10.75
CA ASN A 130 -4.63 2.32 -9.67
C ASN A 130 -3.46 3.25 -9.32
N TYR A 131 -3.12 3.30 -8.04
CA TYR A 131 -2.07 4.16 -7.52
C TYR A 131 -0.98 3.34 -6.85
N SER A 132 0.29 3.65 -7.11
CA SER A 132 1.43 3.00 -6.47
C SER A 132 2.35 4.02 -5.84
N MET A 133 2.82 3.72 -4.62
CA MET A 133 3.82 4.53 -3.93
C MET A 133 4.90 3.64 -3.32
N GLY A 134 6.13 4.16 -3.31
CA GLY A 134 7.24 3.55 -2.58
C GLY A 134 7.39 4.15 -1.19
N VAL A 135 7.59 3.30 -0.21
CA VAL A 135 8.05 3.64 1.14
C VAL A 135 9.51 3.25 1.23
N THR A 136 10.39 4.20 1.55
CA THR A 136 11.84 3.97 1.56
C THR A 136 12.30 3.20 2.79
N GLU A 137 11.59 3.34 3.91
CA GLU A 137 12.00 2.80 5.20
C GLU A 137 10.81 2.14 5.91
N GLN A 138 10.92 0.85 6.25
CA GLN A 138 9.86 0.13 6.99
C GLN A 138 9.70 0.62 8.44
N ILE A 139 10.69 1.31 8.99
CA ILE A 139 10.70 1.81 10.36
C ILE A 139 9.70 2.94 10.62
N ILE A 140 9.06 3.49 9.58
CA ILE A 140 7.97 4.44 9.75
C ILE A 140 6.73 3.82 10.41
N PHE A 141 6.58 2.50 10.31
CA PHE A 141 5.49 1.78 10.94
C PHE A 141 5.81 1.55 12.44
N PRO A 142 4.96 2.01 13.35
CA PRO A 142 5.21 1.91 14.80
C PRO A 142 5.21 0.46 15.32
N GLU A 143 4.67 -0.46 14.55
CA GLU A 143 4.63 -1.88 14.87
C GLU A 143 6.01 -2.56 14.76
N ILE A 144 6.94 -1.90 14.07
CA ILE A 144 8.31 -2.43 13.87
C ILE A 144 9.20 -2.01 15.03
N ASP A 145 9.79 -2.99 15.67
CA ASP A 145 10.77 -2.82 16.74
C ASP A 145 12.15 -2.54 16.13
N LEU A 146 12.68 -1.34 16.35
CA LEU A 146 13.95 -0.89 15.78
C LEU A 146 15.14 -1.78 16.18
N ASP A 147 15.10 -2.35 17.39
CA ASP A 147 16.18 -3.20 17.90
C ASP A 147 16.26 -4.55 17.16
N LYS A 148 15.18 -4.96 16.49
CA LYS A 148 15.09 -6.21 15.73
C LYS A 148 15.34 -6.03 14.22
N VAL A 149 15.43 -4.77 13.75
CA VAL A 149 15.65 -4.49 12.34
C VAL A 149 17.10 -4.71 11.97
N ASN A 150 17.39 -5.75 11.20
CA ASN A 150 18.74 -6.03 10.72
C ASN A 150 19.17 -5.11 9.56
N LYS A 151 18.23 -4.68 8.74
CA LYS A 151 18.46 -3.83 7.57
C LYS A 151 17.25 -2.96 7.29
N ILE A 152 17.48 -1.67 7.02
CA ILE A 152 16.45 -0.77 6.53
C ILE A 152 16.14 -1.13 5.08
N THR A 153 14.88 -1.44 4.81
CA THR A 153 14.39 -1.82 3.49
C THR A 153 13.11 -1.07 3.16
N GLY A 154 12.96 -0.76 1.88
CA GLY A 154 11.74 -0.15 1.37
C GLY A 154 10.69 -1.18 0.98
N MET A 155 9.48 -0.69 0.75
CA MET A 155 8.37 -1.49 0.21
C MET A 155 7.51 -0.67 -0.74
N ASP A 156 6.86 -1.36 -1.66
CA ASP A 156 5.87 -0.78 -2.56
C ASP A 156 4.48 -1.03 -2.01
N VAL A 157 3.66 0.02 -2.04
CA VAL A 157 2.25 -0.02 -1.66
C VAL A 157 1.41 0.33 -2.89
N THR A 158 0.62 -0.61 -3.38
CA THR A 158 -0.25 -0.41 -4.54
C THR A 158 -1.71 -0.46 -4.12
N PHE A 159 -2.43 0.60 -4.43
CA PHE A 159 -3.87 0.75 -4.21
C PHE A 159 -4.60 0.42 -5.49
N VAL A 160 -5.39 -0.64 -5.46
CA VAL A 160 -6.21 -1.06 -6.60
C VAL A 160 -7.64 -0.60 -6.37
N THR A 161 -8.17 0.17 -7.31
CA THR A 161 -9.51 0.73 -7.24
C THR A 161 -10.41 0.22 -8.36
N THR A 162 -11.68 0.56 -8.32
CA THR A 162 -12.64 0.34 -9.42
C THR A 162 -12.79 1.58 -10.31
N ALA A 163 -12.02 2.64 -10.06
CA ALA A 163 -12.06 3.85 -10.87
C ALA A 163 -11.72 3.54 -12.34
N LYS A 164 -12.39 4.22 -13.26
CA LYS A 164 -12.14 4.09 -14.70
C LYS A 164 -11.00 5.01 -15.14
N THR A 165 -10.83 6.12 -14.45
CA THR A 165 -9.83 7.16 -14.74
C THR A 165 -8.97 7.48 -13.52
N ASP A 166 -7.76 8.01 -13.77
CA ASP A 166 -6.86 8.43 -12.70
C ASP A 166 -7.41 9.61 -11.90
N ALA A 167 -8.20 10.49 -12.54
CA ALA A 167 -8.84 11.62 -11.87
C ALA A 167 -9.86 11.16 -10.82
N GLU A 168 -10.67 10.14 -11.13
CA GLU A 168 -11.61 9.54 -10.17
C GLU A 168 -10.88 8.88 -8.99
N ALA A 169 -9.78 8.14 -9.29
CA ALA A 169 -8.98 7.49 -8.25
C ALA A 169 -8.27 8.50 -7.35
N LEU A 170 -7.74 9.59 -7.93
CA LEU A 170 -7.12 10.68 -7.17
C LEU A 170 -8.14 11.33 -6.23
N ALA A 171 -9.33 11.65 -6.72
CA ALA A 171 -10.41 12.21 -5.91
C ALA A 171 -10.81 11.26 -4.77
N LEU A 172 -10.96 9.96 -5.05
CA LEU A 172 -11.25 8.95 -4.04
C LEU A 172 -10.18 8.94 -2.93
N LEU A 173 -8.90 8.79 -3.29
CA LEU A 173 -7.81 8.71 -2.32
C LEU A 173 -7.62 10.01 -1.54
N LYS A 174 -7.82 11.18 -2.18
CA LYS A 174 -7.79 12.50 -1.54
C LYS A 174 -8.87 12.63 -0.48
N MET A 175 -10.11 12.25 -0.79
CA MET A 175 -11.24 12.28 0.15
C MET A 175 -11.06 11.26 1.28
N MET A 176 -10.40 10.13 1.04
CA MET A 176 -10.01 9.18 2.09
C MET A 176 -8.95 9.75 3.04
N GLY A 177 -8.28 10.84 2.68
CA GLY A 177 -7.29 11.54 3.50
C GLY A 177 -5.83 11.33 3.08
N MET A 178 -5.58 10.79 1.88
CA MET A 178 -4.21 10.63 1.37
C MET A 178 -3.57 12.02 1.12
N PRO A 179 -2.40 12.33 1.72
CA PRO A 179 -1.76 13.62 1.62
C PRO A 179 -0.94 13.76 0.34
N PHE A 180 -1.56 14.15 -0.77
CA PHE A 180 -0.86 14.41 -2.03
C PHE A 180 -0.08 15.72 -2.01
N ARG A 181 1.07 15.75 -2.74
CA ARG A 181 2.02 16.87 -2.74
C ARG A 181 1.45 18.15 -3.37
N ASN A 182 0.62 18.06 -4.38
CA ASN A 182 0.07 19.19 -5.13
C ASN A 182 -1.35 19.58 -4.68
N GLN A 183 -1.56 19.72 -3.36
CA GLN A 183 -2.74 20.40 -2.86
C GLN A 183 -2.58 21.93 -2.93
N ARG A 184 -2.21 22.48 -4.09
CA ARG A 184 -2.42 23.90 -4.35
C ARG A 184 -3.91 24.06 -4.69
N ASN A 185 -4.62 24.73 -3.79
CA ASN A 185 -5.98 25.22 -4.01
C ASN A 185 -6.02 26.10 -5.25
#